data_9bc3bed536d94164d01d0b66adaed9f3
#
_entry.id   9bc3bed536d94164d01d0b66adaed9f3
#
_cell.length_a   1.000
_cell.length_b   1.000
_cell.length_c   1.000
_cell.angle_alpha   90.00
_cell.angle_beta   90.00
_cell.angle_gamma   90.00
#
_symmetry.space_group_name_H-M   'P 1'
#
loop_
_entity.id
_entity.type
_entity.pdbx_description
1 polymer ?
#
loop_
_entity_poly.entity_id
_entity_poly.type
_entity_poly.pdbx_seq_one_letter_code
_entity_poly.pdbx_strand_id
1 'polypeptide(L)'
;MITLDLYCPECHKRISPYEDRLICGACGRTYPVIGGIPHFFSGHVKETEDTVFQSEQMFNNTLTARLYNFGKKFISSDYQPRNHLAEFIEAIVSGKVAVELGSGNRRLTEDIINIDLFPFPNVDIVADITKTPLGDSSVDYVIIDAVLEHVPEPHKVVEEIFRMMKSGGSLYCLTPFVYPYHGYPHNYFNFSKDALEFLFRDFSYCSVEIARGPTSALTNMISEYAAIALSGESRTLYTFWKGVSLVPIFLFKYLDRFWDGKGPGVRIANALCAKITK
;
A
#
# COMPACT_ATOMS: atom_id res chain seq x y z
N MET A 1 15.14 12.14 15.27
CA MET A 1 15.24 10.73 14.81
C MET A 1 14.65 9.87 15.91
N ILE A 2 13.49 9.25 15.71
CA ILE A 2 12.89 8.33 16.69
C ILE A 2 13.76 7.08 16.67
N THR A 3 14.45 6.78 17.76
CA THR A 3 15.23 5.54 17.91
C THR A 3 14.24 4.39 18.15
N LEU A 4 13.92 3.67 17.09
CA LEU A 4 13.08 2.48 17.17
C LEU A 4 13.93 1.28 17.62
N ASP A 5 13.51 0.62 18.70
CA ASP A 5 14.10 -0.66 19.08
C ASP A 5 13.70 -1.74 18.09
N LEU A 6 14.68 -2.45 17.51
CA LEU A 6 14.44 -3.53 16.57
C LEU A 6 14.49 -4.89 17.28
N TYR A 7 13.64 -5.78 16.81
CA TYR A 7 13.44 -7.14 17.34
C TYR A 7 13.64 -8.18 16.24
N CYS A 8 14.05 -9.35 16.63
CA CYS A 8 14.21 -10.47 15.72
C CYS A 8 12.85 -10.97 15.23
N PRO A 9 12.55 -10.98 13.91
CA PRO A 9 11.26 -11.44 13.38
C PRO A 9 10.94 -12.91 13.71
N GLU A 10 11.94 -13.70 14.07
CA GLU A 10 11.77 -15.14 14.31
C GLU A 10 11.58 -15.52 15.79
N CYS A 11 12.14 -14.76 16.71
CA CYS A 11 12.03 -15.09 18.15
C CYS A 11 11.59 -13.91 19.01
N HIS A 12 11.29 -12.77 18.42
CA HIS A 12 10.80 -11.53 19.06
C HIS A 12 11.68 -11.03 20.21
N LYS A 13 12.97 -11.36 20.21
CA LYS A 13 13.95 -10.81 21.17
C LYS A 13 14.65 -9.61 20.56
N ARG A 14 14.97 -8.64 21.43
CA ARG A 14 15.70 -7.44 21.02
C ARG A 14 17.01 -7.81 20.33
N ILE A 15 17.31 -7.15 19.23
CA ILE A 15 18.57 -7.33 18.49
C ILE A 15 19.51 -6.17 18.79
N SER A 16 20.81 -6.44 18.61
CA SER A 16 21.86 -5.47 18.85
C SER A 16 22.69 -5.25 17.59
N PRO A 17 23.18 -4.01 17.37
CA PRO A 17 24.10 -3.75 16.28
C PRO A 17 25.45 -4.40 16.55
N TYR A 18 26.07 -4.93 15.49
CA TYR A 18 27.42 -5.47 15.51
C TYR A 18 28.08 -5.24 14.15
N GLU A 19 29.03 -4.31 14.09
CA GLU A 19 29.67 -3.86 12.84
C GLU A 19 28.63 -3.42 11.78
N ASP A 20 28.61 -4.10 10.61
CA ASP A 20 27.74 -3.85 9.47
C ASP A 20 26.44 -4.69 9.48
N ARG A 21 26.09 -5.28 10.63
CA ARG A 21 24.93 -6.16 10.78
C ARG A 21 24.25 -6.01 12.12
N LEU A 22 23.07 -6.59 12.22
CA LEU A 22 22.33 -6.74 13.47
C LEU A 22 22.38 -8.22 13.89
N ILE A 23 22.55 -8.49 15.17
CA ILE A 23 22.63 -9.86 15.71
C ILE A 23 21.56 -10.07 16.77
N CYS A 24 20.85 -11.18 16.66
CA CYS A 24 19.97 -11.66 17.72
C CYS A 24 20.76 -12.53 18.70
N GLY A 25 21.02 -12.02 19.90
CA GLY A 25 21.73 -12.76 20.94
C GLY A 25 21.00 -14.01 21.45
N ALA A 26 19.70 -14.13 21.19
CA ALA A 26 18.89 -15.27 21.65
C ALA A 26 18.89 -16.46 20.68
N CYS A 27 18.79 -16.21 19.36
CA CYS A 27 18.72 -17.28 18.36
C CYS A 27 19.91 -17.29 17.37
N GLY A 28 20.86 -16.36 17.52
CA GLY A 28 22.08 -16.29 16.71
C GLY A 28 21.86 -15.78 15.26
N ARG A 29 20.64 -15.43 14.87
CA ARG A 29 20.39 -14.90 13.52
C ARG A 29 21.05 -13.54 13.34
N THR A 30 21.52 -13.32 12.12
CA THR A 30 22.16 -12.07 11.70
C THR A 30 21.41 -11.46 10.54
N TYR A 31 21.36 -10.13 10.52
CA TYR A 31 20.66 -9.34 9.51
C TYR A 31 21.61 -8.26 9.01
N PRO A 32 21.91 -8.21 7.70
CA PRO A 32 22.84 -7.23 7.16
C PRO A 32 22.27 -5.81 7.22
N VAL A 33 23.14 -4.82 7.35
CA VAL A 33 22.83 -3.41 7.17
C VAL A 33 23.50 -2.94 5.89
N ILE A 34 22.72 -2.67 4.85
CA ILE A 34 23.22 -2.31 3.52
C ILE A 34 22.89 -0.84 3.25
N GLY A 35 23.90 -0.02 3.02
CA GLY A 35 23.71 1.42 2.82
C GLY A 35 23.03 2.14 4.02
N GLY A 36 23.20 1.60 5.23
CA GLY A 36 22.56 2.12 6.45
C GLY A 36 21.14 1.58 6.70
N ILE A 37 20.59 0.77 5.80
CA ILE A 37 19.23 0.20 5.89
C ILE A 37 19.35 -1.25 6.41
N PRO A 38 18.66 -1.62 7.51
CA PRO A 38 18.61 -3.00 7.99
C PRO A 38 17.72 -3.86 7.09
N HIS A 39 18.24 -5.04 6.72
CA HIS A 39 17.57 -6.01 5.86
C HIS A 39 17.18 -7.25 6.66
N PHE A 40 15.90 -7.44 6.90
CA PHE A 40 15.32 -8.60 7.58
C PHE A 40 14.76 -9.64 6.60
N PHE A 41 14.67 -9.29 5.33
CA PHE A 41 14.22 -10.19 4.27
C PHE A 41 15.36 -10.43 3.28
N SER A 42 15.66 -11.71 3.00
CA SER A 42 16.67 -12.14 2.04
C SER A 42 16.13 -13.05 0.94
N GLY A 43 14.80 -13.17 0.86
CA GLY A 43 14.13 -13.98 -0.18
C GLY A 43 14.13 -13.29 -1.54
N HIS A 44 14.03 -14.10 -2.61
CA HIS A 44 13.74 -13.59 -3.95
C HIS A 44 12.22 -13.57 -4.16
N VAL A 45 11.65 -12.39 -4.38
CA VAL A 45 10.30 -12.28 -4.93
C VAL A 45 10.41 -12.53 -6.43
N LYS A 46 9.67 -13.50 -6.93
CA LYS A 46 9.67 -13.82 -8.36
C LYS A 46 9.02 -12.67 -9.12
N GLU A 47 9.84 -11.88 -9.83
CA GLU A 47 9.33 -10.86 -10.72
C GLU A 47 8.58 -11.49 -11.90
N THR A 48 7.41 -10.96 -12.22
CA THR A 48 6.67 -11.29 -13.43
C THR A 48 7.05 -10.29 -14.54
N GLU A 49 6.80 -10.62 -15.81
CA GLU A 49 7.04 -9.67 -16.91
C GLU A 49 6.24 -8.37 -16.73
N ASP A 50 5.04 -8.44 -16.14
CA ASP A 50 4.22 -7.25 -15.83
C ASP A 50 4.81 -6.43 -14.69
N THR A 51 5.49 -7.07 -13.74
CA THR A 51 6.22 -6.42 -12.64
C THR A 51 7.35 -5.55 -13.17
N VAL A 52 8.16 -6.10 -14.09
CA VAL A 52 9.27 -5.37 -14.72
C VAL A 52 8.77 -4.17 -15.50
N PHE A 53 7.69 -4.34 -16.28
CA PHE A 53 7.10 -3.26 -17.06
C PHE A 53 6.55 -2.12 -16.19
N GLN A 54 5.88 -2.44 -15.08
CA GLN A 54 5.35 -1.43 -14.16
C GLN A 54 6.48 -0.72 -13.41
N SER A 55 7.51 -1.45 -12.98
CA SER A 55 8.68 -0.85 -12.34
C SER A 55 9.43 0.10 -13.28
N GLU A 56 9.63 -0.27 -14.53
CA GLU A 56 10.26 0.59 -15.54
C GLU A 56 9.45 1.86 -15.78
N GLN A 57 8.11 1.80 -15.80
CA GLN A 57 7.28 3.00 -15.92
C GLN A 57 7.31 3.90 -14.67
N MET A 58 7.38 3.32 -13.48
CA MET A 58 7.46 4.09 -12.23
C MET A 58 8.81 4.79 -12.04
N PHE A 59 9.90 4.18 -12.49
CA PHE A 59 11.26 4.62 -12.16
C PHE A 59 12.01 5.31 -13.31
N ASN A 60 11.49 5.27 -14.54
CA ASN A 60 12.15 5.92 -15.67
C ASN A 60 11.97 7.45 -15.65
N ASN A 61 13.06 8.16 -15.41
CA ASN A 61 13.16 9.64 -15.45
C ASN A 61 13.21 10.22 -16.86
N THR A 62 12.72 9.51 -17.88
CA THR A 62 12.68 9.98 -19.26
C THR A 62 11.63 11.07 -19.46
N LEU A 63 11.82 11.94 -20.46
CA LEU A 63 10.85 12.97 -20.82
C LEU A 63 9.47 12.39 -21.11
N THR A 64 9.42 11.23 -21.75
CA THR A 64 8.19 10.47 -22.02
C THR A 64 7.48 10.04 -20.74
N ALA A 65 8.22 9.55 -19.74
CA ALA A 65 7.65 9.19 -18.43
C ALA A 65 7.13 10.42 -17.67
N ARG A 66 7.83 11.57 -17.78
CA ARG A 66 7.36 12.84 -17.19
C ARG A 66 6.07 13.34 -17.85
N LEU A 67 5.98 13.28 -19.17
CA LEU A 67 4.76 13.63 -19.91
C LEU A 67 3.61 12.67 -19.61
N TYR A 68 3.90 11.38 -19.53
CA TYR A 68 2.91 10.37 -19.13
C TYR A 68 2.40 10.60 -17.71
N ASN A 69 3.30 10.84 -16.76
CA ASN A 69 2.92 11.10 -15.36
C ASN A 69 2.15 12.42 -15.21
N PHE A 70 2.53 13.46 -16.00
CA PHE A 70 1.77 14.70 -16.06
C PHE A 70 0.37 14.47 -16.64
N GLY A 71 0.26 13.77 -17.75
CA GLY A 71 -1.03 13.39 -18.36
C GLY A 71 -1.88 12.55 -17.42
N LYS A 72 -1.30 11.56 -16.75
CA LYS A 72 -1.95 10.70 -15.75
C LYS A 72 -2.53 11.51 -14.59
N LYS A 73 -1.87 12.57 -14.15
CA LYS A 73 -2.37 13.45 -13.08
C LYS A 73 -3.68 14.14 -13.46
N PHE A 74 -3.85 14.52 -14.73
CA PHE A 74 -5.06 15.20 -15.20
C PHE A 74 -6.12 14.23 -15.76
N ILE A 75 -5.69 13.22 -16.54
CA ILE A 75 -6.57 12.26 -17.23
C ILE A 75 -6.57 10.92 -16.48
N SER A 76 -6.53 10.95 -15.17
CA SER A 76 -6.70 9.76 -14.33
C SER A 76 -8.18 9.41 -14.21
N SER A 77 -8.49 8.12 -14.17
CA SER A 77 -9.81 7.61 -13.80
C SER A 77 -10.11 7.78 -12.32
N ASP A 78 -9.07 7.93 -11.49
CA ASP A 78 -9.20 7.97 -10.04
C ASP A 78 -9.48 9.37 -9.54
N TYR A 79 -10.48 9.47 -8.67
CA TYR A 79 -10.80 10.68 -7.93
C TYR A 79 -11.12 10.33 -6.48
N GLN A 80 -10.50 11.08 -5.58
CA GLN A 80 -10.78 11.01 -4.14
C GLN A 80 -11.43 12.31 -3.73
N PRO A 81 -12.76 12.34 -3.47
CA PRO A 81 -13.45 13.54 -2.99
C PRO A 81 -12.88 14.02 -1.67
N ARG A 82 -12.48 13.09 -0.82
CA ARG A 82 -11.90 13.29 0.50
C ARG A 82 -10.55 12.57 0.59
N ASN A 83 -9.52 13.26 1.05
CA ASN A 83 -8.21 12.65 1.24
C ASN A 83 -8.09 12.04 2.65
N HIS A 84 -8.67 10.84 2.81
CA HIS A 84 -8.67 10.11 4.08
C HIS A 84 -7.27 9.83 4.64
N LEU A 85 -6.28 9.61 3.75
CA LEU A 85 -4.89 9.41 4.16
C LEU A 85 -4.29 10.69 4.74
N ALA A 86 -4.48 11.84 4.07
CA ALA A 86 -3.98 13.11 4.59
C ALA A 86 -4.59 13.44 5.95
N GLU A 87 -5.90 13.25 6.12
CA GLU A 87 -6.57 13.43 7.41
C GLU A 87 -6.00 12.51 8.49
N PHE A 88 -5.67 11.27 8.15
CA PHE A 88 -5.06 10.33 9.08
C PHE A 88 -3.65 10.79 9.47
N ILE A 89 -2.84 11.24 8.50
CA ILE A 89 -1.48 11.74 8.74
C ILE A 89 -1.51 12.99 9.62
N GLU A 90 -2.44 13.93 9.37
CA GLU A 90 -2.62 15.15 10.19
C GLU A 90 -3.01 14.82 11.63
N ALA A 91 -3.66 13.69 11.87
CA ALA A 91 -4.03 13.23 13.21
C ALA A 91 -2.88 12.53 13.96
N ILE A 92 -1.74 12.26 13.31
CA ILE A 92 -0.57 11.66 13.97
C ILE A 92 0.02 12.65 14.97
N VAL A 93 0.07 12.24 16.23
CA VAL A 93 0.62 13.06 17.31
C VAL A 93 2.15 13.02 17.27
N SER A 94 2.78 14.18 17.31
CA SER A 94 4.25 14.30 17.34
C SER A 94 4.88 13.50 18.50
N GLY A 95 5.99 12.83 18.22
CA GLY A 95 6.69 11.99 19.19
C GLY A 95 6.10 10.59 19.38
N LYS A 96 5.05 10.24 18.64
CA LYS A 96 4.49 8.90 18.57
C LYS A 96 5.14 8.11 17.45
N VAL A 97 5.15 6.78 17.57
CA VAL A 97 5.72 5.88 16.56
C VAL A 97 4.66 5.61 15.48
N ALA A 98 4.97 6.04 14.26
CA ALA A 98 4.15 5.80 13.09
C ALA A 98 4.94 5.00 12.04
N VAL A 99 4.30 4.01 11.43
CA VAL A 99 4.92 3.16 10.39
C VAL A 99 4.03 3.06 9.16
N GLU A 100 4.64 3.02 7.99
CA GLU A 100 4.00 2.68 6.72
C GLU A 100 4.50 1.31 6.26
N LEU A 101 3.57 0.36 6.08
CA LEU A 101 3.84 -0.99 5.62
C LEU A 101 3.59 -1.08 4.12
N GLY A 102 4.60 -1.55 3.37
CA GLY A 102 4.55 -1.58 1.90
C GLY A 102 4.65 -0.18 1.30
N SER A 103 5.57 0.65 1.80
CA SER A 103 5.69 2.06 1.41
C SER A 103 6.07 2.28 -0.06
N GLY A 104 6.64 1.25 -0.73
CA GLY A 104 7.22 1.42 -2.04
C GLY A 104 8.33 2.48 -2.04
N ASN A 105 8.37 3.28 -3.10
CA ASN A 105 9.34 4.38 -3.23
C ASN A 105 8.79 5.75 -2.79
N ARG A 106 7.69 5.78 -2.04
CA ARG A 106 7.14 7.06 -1.56
C ARG A 106 7.62 7.36 -0.14
N ARG A 107 7.64 8.64 0.22
CA ARG A 107 7.83 9.15 1.57
C ARG A 107 6.65 10.07 1.90
N LEU A 108 5.81 9.69 2.85
CA LEU A 108 4.67 10.49 3.27
C LEU A 108 5.13 11.68 4.11
N THR A 109 5.89 11.42 5.15
CA THR A 109 6.58 12.41 5.99
C THR A 109 7.88 11.82 6.54
N GLU A 110 8.79 12.68 7.03
CA GLU A 110 10.06 12.24 7.62
C GLU A 110 9.89 11.52 8.98
N ASP A 111 8.75 11.70 9.64
CA ASP A 111 8.48 11.10 10.95
C ASP A 111 7.82 9.71 10.86
N ILE A 112 7.43 9.27 9.65
CA ILE A 112 6.85 7.94 9.42
C ILE A 112 7.94 6.99 8.96
N ILE A 113 8.08 5.85 9.65
CA ILE A 113 9.05 4.81 9.34
C ILE A 113 8.51 3.95 8.19
N ASN A 114 9.24 3.91 7.09
CA ASN A 114 8.90 3.18 5.91
C ASN A 114 9.45 1.74 5.94
N ILE A 115 8.55 0.77 5.85
CA ILE A 115 8.89 -0.66 5.79
C ILE A 115 8.40 -1.22 4.46
N ASP A 116 9.30 -1.86 3.72
CA ASP A 116 8.95 -2.51 2.45
C ASP A 116 9.75 -3.80 2.26
N LEU A 117 9.25 -4.69 1.42
CA LEU A 117 9.94 -5.92 1.05
C LEU A 117 11.16 -5.64 0.14
N PHE A 118 11.08 -4.57 -0.64
CA PHE A 118 12.11 -4.14 -1.60
C PHE A 118 12.92 -2.95 -1.07
N PRO A 119 14.23 -2.88 -1.34
CA PRO A 119 15.11 -1.80 -0.88
C PRO A 119 14.99 -0.54 -1.75
N PHE A 120 13.81 0.08 -1.80
CA PHE A 120 13.64 1.36 -2.49
C PHE A 120 14.36 2.51 -1.75
N PRO A 121 14.72 3.62 -2.44
CA PRO A 121 15.48 4.71 -1.83
C PRO A 121 14.88 5.35 -0.58
N ASN A 122 13.55 5.30 -0.43
CA ASN A 122 12.84 5.89 0.71
C ASN A 122 12.43 4.88 1.79
N VAL A 123 12.95 3.65 1.74
CA VAL A 123 12.69 2.60 2.74
C VAL A 123 13.68 2.73 3.88
N ASP A 124 13.18 2.65 5.10
CA ASP A 124 14.00 2.69 6.33
C ASP A 124 14.35 1.28 6.81
N ILE A 125 13.48 0.30 6.54
CA ILE A 125 13.66 -1.11 6.95
C ILE A 125 13.16 -2.02 5.83
N VAL A 126 14.01 -2.93 5.39
CA VAL A 126 13.61 -3.99 4.43
C VAL A 126 13.13 -5.21 5.21
N ALA A 127 11.83 -5.50 5.13
CA ALA A 127 11.22 -6.61 5.87
C ALA A 127 9.95 -7.14 5.21
N ASP A 128 9.63 -8.40 5.50
CA ASP A 128 8.30 -8.97 5.22
C ASP A 128 7.30 -8.44 6.25
N ILE A 129 6.21 -7.82 5.79
CA ILE A 129 5.19 -7.23 6.66
C ILE A 129 4.33 -8.25 7.41
N THR A 130 4.47 -9.54 7.11
CA THR A 130 3.90 -10.64 7.91
C THR A 130 4.75 -10.97 9.14
N LYS A 131 5.99 -10.44 9.21
CA LYS A 131 6.96 -10.67 10.30
C LYS A 131 7.89 -9.47 10.41
N THR A 132 7.38 -8.38 10.95
CA THR A 132 8.15 -7.15 11.09
C THR A 132 9.20 -7.23 12.21
N PRO A 133 10.29 -6.48 12.13
CA PRO A 133 11.27 -6.40 13.22
C PRO A 133 10.85 -5.41 14.32
N LEU A 134 9.54 -5.28 14.54
CA LEU A 134 8.96 -4.36 15.54
C LEU A 134 8.56 -5.13 16.80
N GLY A 135 8.67 -4.48 17.95
CA GLY A 135 8.28 -5.05 19.23
C GLY A 135 6.77 -5.14 19.39
N ASP A 136 6.31 -6.00 20.32
CA ASP A 136 4.92 -6.07 20.71
C ASP A 136 4.47 -4.73 21.30
N SER A 137 3.28 -4.26 20.93
CA SER A 137 2.70 -3.01 21.44
C SER A 137 3.67 -1.82 21.43
N SER A 138 4.43 -1.68 20.33
CA SER A 138 5.46 -0.63 20.18
C SER A 138 5.04 0.52 19.26
N VAL A 139 4.02 0.32 18.40
CA VAL A 139 3.59 1.26 17.36
C VAL A 139 2.28 1.94 17.72
N ASP A 140 2.21 3.26 17.56
CA ASP A 140 0.99 4.04 17.83
C ASP A 140 0.11 4.18 16.56
N TYR A 141 0.72 4.32 15.38
CA TYR A 141 0.02 4.51 14.11
C TYR A 141 0.58 3.61 13.02
N VAL A 142 -0.33 2.97 12.28
CA VAL A 142 0.03 2.13 11.12
C VAL A 142 -0.68 2.64 9.88
N ILE A 143 0.02 2.68 8.77
CA ILE A 143 -0.52 2.95 7.44
C ILE A 143 -0.23 1.74 6.56
N ILE A 144 -1.27 1.25 5.87
CA ILE A 144 -1.15 0.23 4.84
C ILE A 144 -2.06 0.63 3.66
N ASP A 145 -1.45 1.04 2.55
CA ASP A 145 -2.16 1.70 1.45
C ASP A 145 -1.89 0.97 0.13
N ALA A 146 -2.88 0.24 -0.35
CA ALA A 146 -2.82 -0.59 -1.56
C ALA A 146 -1.70 -1.64 -1.51
N VAL A 147 -1.69 -2.45 -0.45
CA VAL A 147 -0.67 -3.49 -0.20
C VAL A 147 -1.31 -4.86 0.10
N LEU A 148 -2.41 -4.91 0.88
CA LEU A 148 -3.01 -6.19 1.30
C LEU A 148 -3.46 -7.06 0.12
N GLU A 149 -3.85 -6.44 -0.98
CA GLU A 149 -4.23 -7.12 -2.22
C GLU A 149 -3.07 -7.86 -2.89
N HIS A 150 -1.83 -7.47 -2.57
CA HIS A 150 -0.60 -8.05 -3.11
C HIS A 150 0.02 -9.12 -2.20
N VAL A 151 -0.57 -9.36 -1.04
CA VAL A 151 -0.09 -10.35 -0.07
C VAL A 151 -0.93 -11.62 -0.15
N PRO A 152 -0.32 -12.81 -0.31
CA PRO A 152 -1.08 -14.07 -0.41
C PRO A 152 -1.80 -14.46 0.89
N GLU A 153 -1.30 -14.01 2.03
CA GLU A 153 -1.85 -14.31 3.37
C GLU A 153 -2.14 -13.03 4.16
N PRO A 154 -3.13 -12.20 3.74
CA PRO A 154 -3.39 -10.89 4.35
C PRO A 154 -3.77 -10.98 5.84
N HIS A 155 -4.33 -12.11 6.30
CA HIS A 155 -4.62 -12.34 7.72
C HIS A 155 -3.34 -12.33 8.58
N LYS A 156 -2.21 -12.84 8.07
CA LYS A 156 -0.92 -12.79 8.79
C LYS A 156 -0.41 -11.36 8.96
N VAL A 157 -0.62 -10.51 7.94
CA VAL A 157 -0.29 -9.08 8.05
C VAL A 157 -1.12 -8.43 9.14
N VAL A 158 -2.41 -8.73 9.18
CA VAL A 158 -3.34 -8.16 10.19
C VAL A 158 -3.01 -8.65 11.60
N GLU A 159 -2.66 -9.93 11.77
CA GLU A 159 -2.16 -10.49 13.04
C GLU A 159 -0.87 -9.78 13.49
N GLU A 160 0.05 -9.54 12.57
CA GLU A 160 1.31 -8.85 12.85
C GLU A 160 1.07 -7.37 13.22
N ILE A 161 0.18 -6.67 12.48
CA ILE A 161 -0.25 -5.32 12.83
C ILE A 161 -0.87 -5.31 14.23
N PHE A 162 -1.75 -6.26 14.52
CA PHE A 162 -2.34 -6.38 15.85
C PHE A 162 -1.28 -6.58 16.92
N ARG A 163 -0.29 -7.45 16.71
CA ARG A 163 0.81 -7.68 17.65
C ARG A 163 1.59 -6.39 17.95
N MET A 164 2.05 -5.68 16.91
CA MET A 164 2.93 -4.53 17.06
C MET A 164 2.23 -3.24 17.49
N MET A 165 0.93 -3.10 17.25
CA MET A 165 0.18 -1.91 17.67
C MET A 165 -0.05 -1.89 19.18
N LYS A 166 0.04 -0.71 19.77
CA LYS A 166 -0.37 -0.42 21.14
C LYS A 166 -1.89 -0.47 21.26
N SER A 167 -2.39 -0.76 22.47
CA SER A 167 -3.82 -0.56 22.79
C SER A 167 -4.17 0.93 22.59
N GLY A 168 -5.29 1.20 21.89
CA GLY A 168 -5.69 2.54 21.48
C GLY A 168 -4.92 3.10 20.29
N GLY A 169 -3.99 2.33 19.69
CA GLY A 169 -3.32 2.68 18.46
C GLY A 169 -4.28 2.72 17.26
N SER A 170 -3.94 3.48 16.24
CA SER A 170 -4.78 3.70 15.06
C SER A 170 -4.14 3.15 13.79
N LEU A 171 -4.95 2.55 12.91
CA LEU A 171 -4.54 2.02 11.62
C LEU A 171 -5.40 2.61 10.51
N TYR A 172 -4.73 3.07 9.45
CA TYR A 172 -5.33 3.38 8.16
C TYR A 172 -5.02 2.26 7.17
N CYS A 173 -6.07 1.70 6.55
CA CYS A 173 -5.94 0.70 5.50
C CYS A 173 -6.73 1.14 4.28
N LEU A 174 -6.11 1.11 3.08
CA LEU A 174 -6.78 1.29 1.80
C LEU A 174 -6.57 0.06 0.93
N THR A 175 -7.64 -0.40 0.28
CA THR A 175 -7.59 -1.52 -0.67
C THR A 175 -8.52 -1.29 -1.87
N PRO A 176 -8.20 -1.82 -3.05
CA PRO A 176 -9.11 -1.84 -4.19
C PRO A 176 -10.28 -2.79 -3.93
N PHE A 177 -11.45 -2.45 -4.50
CA PHE A 177 -12.61 -3.34 -4.53
C PHE A 177 -13.07 -3.61 -5.96
N VAL A 178 -13.71 -2.67 -6.65
CA VAL A 178 -14.05 -2.82 -8.07
C VAL A 178 -12.95 -2.17 -8.90
N TYR A 179 -11.88 -2.90 -9.08
CA TYR A 179 -10.69 -2.43 -9.78
C TYR A 179 -10.14 -3.53 -10.71
N PRO A 180 -9.65 -3.19 -11.92
CA PRO A 180 -8.99 -4.14 -12.80
C PRO A 180 -7.78 -4.80 -12.15
N TYR A 181 -7.39 -5.99 -12.63
CA TYR A 181 -6.16 -6.64 -12.22
C TYR A 181 -4.96 -5.70 -12.37
N HIS A 182 -4.12 -5.61 -11.33
CA HIS A 182 -2.94 -4.76 -11.30
C HIS A 182 -1.82 -5.43 -10.47
N GLY A 183 -1.26 -6.50 -11.03
CA GLY A 183 -0.23 -7.28 -10.34
C GLY A 183 1.10 -6.53 -10.22
N TYR A 184 1.52 -6.25 -8.96
CA TYR A 184 2.87 -5.81 -8.64
C TYR A 184 3.26 -6.28 -7.23
N PRO A 185 3.94 -7.42 -7.08
CA PRO A 185 4.22 -8.45 -8.12
C PRO A 185 3.00 -9.29 -8.50
N HIS A 186 1.99 -9.39 -7.64
CA HIS A 186 0.77 -10.17 -7.82
C HIS A 186 -0.43 -9.40 -7.29
N ASN A 187 -1.65 -9.70 -7.78
CA ASN A 187 -2.90 -9.22 -7.21
C ASN A 187 -3.74 -10.44 -6.83
N TYR A 188 -3.77 -10.75 -5.55
CA TYR A 188 -4.47 -11.93 -5.02
C TYR A 188 -5.92 -11.63 -4.66
N PHE A 189 -6.20 -10.41 -4.20
CA PHE A 189 -7.50 -10.06 -3.64
C PHE A 189 -7.98 -8.69 -4.12
N ASN A 190 -9.31 -8.55 -4.16
CA ASN A 190 -10.01 -7.29 -4.13
C ASN A 190 -10.98 -7.36 -2.96
N PHE A 191 -10.88 -6.44 -1.99
CA PHE A 191 -11.59 -6.54 -0.73
C PHE A 191 -12.92 -5.80 -0.77
N SER A 192 -14.02 -6.52 -0.50
CA SER A 192 -15.31 -5.88 -0.22
C SER A 192 -15.31 -5.27 1.19
N LYS A 193 -16.34 -4.46 1.48
CA LYS A 193 -16.55 -3.92 2.82
C LYS A 193 -16.60 -5.03 3.89
N ASP A 194 -17.40 -6.07 3.64
CA ASP A 194 -17.57 -7.16 4.59
C ASP A 194 -16.26 -7.96 4.76
N ALA A 195 -15.45 -8.09 3.70
CA ALA A 195 -14.13 -8.73 3.79
C ALA A 195 -13.18 -7.95 4.70
N LEU A 196 -13.16 -6.61 4.61
CA LEU A 196 -12.34 -5.77 5.49
C LEU A 196 -12.85 -5.82 6.94
N GLU A 197 -14.15 -5.69 7.17
CA GLU A 197 -14.74 -5.80 8.52
C GLU A 197 -14.44 -7.17 9.15
N PHE A 198 -14.50 -8.25 8.37
CA PHE A 198 -14.14 -9.58 8.83
C PHE A 198 -12.65 -9.74 9.12
N LEU A 199 -11.80 -9.16 8.27
CA LEU A 199 -10.35 -9.22 8.42
C LEU A 199 -9.87 -8.52 9.69
N PHE A 200 -10.50 -7.37 10.04
CA PHE A 200 -10.17 -6.57 11.22
C PHE A 200 -11.11 -6.79 12.41
N ARG A 201 -11.85 -7.92 12.47
CA ARG A 201 -12.86 -8.19 13.50
C ARG A 201 -12.33 -8.25 14.94
N ASP A 202 -11.03 -8.52 15.11
CA ASP A 202 -10.39 -8.64 16.43
C ASP A 202 -9.95 -7.28 17.00
N PHE A 203 -10.07 -6.20 16.21
CA PHE A 203 -9.83 -4.83 16.65
C PHE A 203 -11.08 -4.25 17.34
N SER A 204 -10.86 -3.29 18.25
CA SER A 204 -11.95 -2.70 19.04
C SER A 204 -12.91 -1.85 18.19
N TYR A 205 -12.41 -1.28 17.08
CA TYR A 205 -13.19 -0.46 16.16
C TYR A 205 -12.71 -0.66 14.73
N CYS A 206 -13.65 -0.79 13.79
CA CYS A 206 -13.39 -0.79 12.35
C CYS A 206 -14.50 -0.04 11.64
N SER A 207 -14.15 0.97 10.86
CA SER A 207 -15.09 1.74 10.03
C SER A 207 -14.60 1.77 8.59
N VAL A 208 -15.36 1.15 7.69
CA VAL A 208 -15.06 1.10 6.26
C VAL A 208 -15.84 2.19 5.53
N GLU A 209 -15.13 3.01 4.75
CA GLU A 209 -15.64 4.14 3.98
C GLU A 209 -15.20 4.04 2.51
N ILE A 210 -15.90 4.77 1.63
CA ILE A 210 -15.55 4.88 0.22
C ILE A 210 -14.34 5.81 0.10
N ALA A 211 -13.22 5.32 -0.43
CA ALA A 211 -12.05 6.14 -0.73
C ALA A 211 -12.08 6.67 -2.16
N ARG A 212 -12.47 5.81 -3.11
CA ARG A 212 -12.69 6.16 -4.52
C ARG A 212 -14.03 5.57 -4.93
N GLY A 213 -14.87 6.38 -5.54
CA GLY A 213 -16.28 6.06 -5.69
C GLY A 213 -16.61 5.18 -6.91
N PRO A 214 -17.94 4.96 -7.11
CA PRO A 214 -18.49 4.14 -8.19
C PRO A 214 -18.13 4.62 -9.59
N THR A 215 -18.04 5.94 -9.79
CA THR A 215 -17.74 6.49 -11.12
C THR A 215 -16.30 6.26 -11.50
N SER A 216 -15.38 6.35 -10.56
CA SER A 216 -13.97 5.94 -10.75
C SER A 216 -13.86 4.47 -11.12
N ALA A 217 -14.64 3.58 -10.47
CA ALA A 217 -14.70 2.17 -10.84
C ALA A 217 -15.17 1.97 -12.29
N LEU A 218 -16.30 2.60 -12.65
CA LEU A 218 -16.86 2.49 -13.98
C LEU A 218 -15.91 3.00 -15.06
N THR A 219 -15.28 4.17 -14.86
CA THR A 219 -14.31 4.73 -15.80
C THR A 219 -13.08 3.85 -15.97
N ASN A 220 -12.58 3.27 -14.88
CA ASN A 220 -11.48 2.29 -14.93
C ASN A 220 -11.86 1.05 -15.75
N MET A 221 -13.04 0.47 -15.48
CA MET A 221 -13.51 -0.73 -16.19
C MET A 221 -13.75 -0.47 -17.67
N ILE A 222 -14.34 0.69 -18.03
CA ILE A 222 -14.54 1.06 -19.44
C ILE A 222 -13.21 1.22 -20.17
N SER A 223 -12.23 1.92 -19.56
CA SER A 223 -10.92 2.12 -20.17
C SER A 223 -10.15 0.81 -20.34
N GLU A 224 -10.23 -0.07 -19.36
CA GLU A 224 -9.62 -1.39 -19.39
C GLU A 224 -10.23 -2.25 -20.48
N TYR A 225 -11.58 -2.31 -20.53
CA TYR A 225 -12.30 -3.06 -21.55
C TYR A 225 -11.97 -2.57 -22.97
N ALA A 226 -11.95 -1.24 -23.19
CA ALA A 226 -11.59 -0.66 -24.48
C ALA A 226 -10.13 -1.00 -24.87
N ALA A 227 -9.22 -0.92 -23.91
CA ALA A 227 -7.82 -1.29 -24.14
C ALA A 227 -7.69 -2.75 -24.58
N ILE A 228 -8.33 -3.68 -23.87
CA ILE A 228 -8.29 -5.11 -24.19
C ILE A 228 -8.96 -5.38 -25.57
N ALA A 229 -10.13 -4.82 -25.81
CA ALA A 229 -10.90 -5.08 -27.03
C ALA A 229 -10.22 -4.57 -28.31
N LEU A 230 -9.42 -3.49 -28.21
CA LEU A 230 -8.83 -2.80 -29.36
C LEU A 230 -7.33 -3.05 -29.54
N SER A 231 -6.65 -3.66 -28.58
CA SER A 231 -5.19 -3.85 -28.62
C SER A 231 -4.73 -5.15 -29.27
N GLY A 232 -5.59 -6.16 -29.32
CA GLY A 232 -5.14 -7.52 -29.59
C GLY A 232 -4.09 -7.94 -28.56
N GLU A 233 -2.94 -8.46 -29.03
CA GLU A 233 -1.82 -8.87 -28.18
C GLU A 233 -0.74 -7.78 -28.02
N SER A 234 -0.96 -6.58 -28.60
CA SER A 234 0.02 -5.50 -28.60
C SER A 234 -0.02 -4.67 -27.33
N ARG A 235 1.05 -4.72 -26.52
CA ARG A 235 1.20 -3.88 -25.30
C ARG A 235 1.18 -2.38 -25.62
N THR A 236 1.77 -1.97 -26.75
CA THR A 236 1.77 -0.56 -27.17
C THR A 236 0.37 -0.06 -27.49
N LEU A 237 -0.40 -0.86 -28.24
CA LEU A 237 -1.79 -0.54 -28.56
C LEU A 237 -2.67 -0.56 -27.31
N TYR A 238 -2.43 -1.48 -26.39
CA TYR A 238 -3.12 -1.51 -25.10
C TYR A 238 -2.92 -0.19 -24.32
N THR A 239 -1.68 0.24 -24.13
CA THR A 239 -1.38 1.50 -23.43
C THR A 239 -1.99 2.71 -24.15
N PHE A 240 -1.92 2.73 -25.48
CA PHE A 240 -2.52 3.77 -26.31
C PHE A 240 -4.04 3.84 -26.13
N TRP A 241 -4.75 2.72 -26.30
CA TRP A 241 -6.20 2.66 -26.20
C TRP A 241 -6.70 2.91 -24.79
N LYS A 242 -5.96 2.45 -23.76
CA LYS A 242 -6.24 2.77 -22.37
C LYS A 242 -6.22 4.27 -22.10
N GLY A 243 -5.22 4.98 -22.62
CA GLY A 243 -5.13 6.44 -22.53
C GLY A 243 -6.23 7.16 -23.32
N VAL A 244 -6.43 6.79 -24.59
CA VAL A 244 -7.41 7.43 -25.49
C VAL A 244 -8.84 7.26 -24.98
N SER A 245 -9.19 6.08 -24.49
CA SER A 245 -10.55 5.81 -23.97
C SER A 245 -10.88 6.59 -22.70
N LEU A 246 -9.88 7.02 -21.93
CA LEU A 246 -10.10 7.88 -20.77
C LEU A 246 -10.47 9.31 -21.13
N VAL A 247 -10.00 9.84 -22.27
CA VAL A 247 -10.20 11.24 -22.66
C VAL A 247 -11.69 11.67 -22.63
N PRO A 248 -12.65 10.94 -23.21
CA PRO A 248 -14.06 11.34 -23.17
C PRO A 248 -14.73 11.15 -21.83
N ILE A 249 -14.18 10.30 -20.94
CA ILE A 249 -14.87 9.87 -19.71
C ILE A 249 -14.19 10.32 -18.42
N PHE A 250 -12.96 10.86 -18.45
CA PHE A 250 -12.22 11.20 -17.23
C PHE A 250 -12.93 12.25 -16.36
N LEU A 251 -13.75 13.13 -16.94
CA LEU A 251 -14.50 14.12 -16.18
C LEU A 251 -15.62 13.51 -15.34
N PHE A 252 -16.14 12.33 -15.74
CA PHE A 252 -17.20 11.67 -14.96
C PHE A 252 -16.74 11.27 -13.57
N LYS A 253 -15.44 11.02 -13.34
CA LYS A 253 -14.89 10.70 -12.01
C LYS A 253 -15.30 11.73 -10.94
N TYR A 254 -15.46 13.01 -11.30
CA TYR A 254 -15.85 14.04 -10.35
C TYR A 254 -17.28 13.89 -9.81
N LEU A 255 -18.11 13.01 -10.41
CA LEU A 255 -19.40 12.64 -9.85
C LEU A 255 -19.26 11.85 -8.56
N ASP A 256 -18.08 11.27 -8.29
CA ASP A 256 -17.81 10.55 -7.04
C ASP A 256 -17.94 11.44 -5.79
N ARG A 257 -17.90 12.76 -5.95
CA ARG A 257 -18.20 13.69 -4.84
C ARG A 257 -19.60 13.50 -4.23
N PHE A 258 -20.52 12.89 -4.96
CA PHE A 258 -21.87 12.60 -4.47
C PHE A 258 -21.94 11.28 -3.69
N TRP A 259 -20.86 10.49 -3.67
CA TRP A 259 -20.78 9.17 -3.05
C TRP A 259 -19.76 9.14 -1.90
N ASP A 260 -19.40 10.30 -1.35
CA ASP A 260 -18.45 10.39 -0.24
C ASP A 260 -18.96 9.68 1.01
N GLY A 261 -18.08 8.93 1.67
CA GLY A 261 -18.36 8.26 2.95
C GLY A 261 -19.08 6.91 2.83
N LYS A 262 -20.19 6.79 3.55
CA LYS A 262 -20.97 5.55 3.71
C LYS A 262 -22.29 5.66 2.96
N GLY A 263 -22.47 4.90 1.93
CA GLY A 263 -23.72 4.93 1.18
C GLY A 263 -23.84 3.74 0.23
N PRO A 264 -24.88 3.69 -0.61
CA PRO A 264 -25.08 2.60 -1.55
C PRO A 264 -23.95 2.47 -2.57
N GLY A 265 -23.14 3.53 -2.77
CA GLY A 265 -21.94 3.52 -3.61
C GLY A 265 -20.90 2.51 -3.19
N VAL A 266 -20.88 2.06 -1.92
CA VAL A 266 -19.98 1.03 -1.42
C VAL A 266 -20.08 -0.29 -2.23
N ARG A 267 -21.23 -0.58 -2.84
CA ARG A 267 -21.46 -1.80 -3.61
C ARG A 267 -20.59 -1.95 -4.85
N ILE A 268 -20.17 -0.83 -5.42
CA ILE A 268 -19.33 -0.76 -6.63
C ILE A 268 -18.24 0.32 -6.49
N ALA A 269 -17.79 0.60 -5.28
CA ALA A 269 -16.69 1.53 -5.05
C ALA A 269 -15.40 1.03 -5.70
N ASN A 270 -14.61 1.94 -6.25
CA ASN A 270 -13.32 1.60 -6.84
C ASN A 270 -12.32 1.14 -5.77
N ALA A 271 -12.25 1.89 -4.67
CA ALA A 271 -11.42 1.55 -3.51
C ALA A 271 -12.14 1.90 -2.21
N LEU A 272 -11.86 1.12 -1.18
CA LEU A 272 -12.35 1.30 0.18
C LEU A 272 -11.19 1.65 1.10
N CYS A 273 -11.45 2.51 2.09
CA CYS A 273 -10.53 2.71 3.20
C CYS A 273 -11.18 2.28 4.51
N ALA A 274 -10.37 1.69 5.37
CA ALA A 274 -10.77 1.33 6.73
C ALA A 274 -9.96 2.15 7.74
N LYS A 275 -10.66 2.70 8.74
CA LYS A 275 -10.09 3.34 9.93
C LYS A 275 -10.33 2.41 11.11
N ILE A 276 -9.24 1.96 11.72
CA ILE A 276 -9.26 0.87 12.70
C ILE A 276 -8.56 1.34 13.97
N THR A 277 -9.06 0.89 15.14
CA THR A 277 -8.43 1.11 16.45
C THR A 277 -8.26 -0.24 17.16
N LYS A 278 -7.08 -0.45 17.75
CA LYS A 278 -6.82 -1.65 18.58
C LYS A 278 -7.35 -1.51 19.99
#